data_c06444b7dcfabb212d3700b78f006a4b
#
_entry.id   c06444b7dcfabb212d3700b78f006a4b
#
_cell.length_a   1.000
_cell.length_b   1.000
_cell.length_c   1.000
_cell.angle_alpha   90.00
_cell.angle_beta   90.00
_cell.angle_gamma   90.00
#
_symmetry.space_group_name_H-M   'P 1'
#
loop_
_entity.id
_entity.type
_entity.pdbx_description
1 polymer ?
#
loop_
_entity_poly.entity_id
_entity_poly.type
_entity_poly.pdbx_seq_one_letter_code
_entity_poly.pdbx_strand_id
1 'polypeptide(L)'
;DLIFVHTKADIHQDHLTLTEEALRAFRGTTVLGFDVIRSSYGFFPNFLVEVSESAVENKINALKQYTTYQSRYYFDPEITRATLIRNGAICERPFAEGFDILRVVGAFSNPINNCS
;
A
#
# COMPACT_ATOMS: atom_id res chain seq x y z
N ASP A 1 -4.34 14.63 -5.83
CA ASP A 1 -4.82 13.28 -6.13
C ASP A 1 -3.79 12.25 -5.69
N LEU A 2 -4.27 11.04 -5.37
CA LEU A 2 -3.48 9.91 -4.91
C LEU A 2 -3.92 8.65 -5.65
N ILE A 3 -2.95 7.89 -6.16
CA ILE A 3 -3.21 6.57 -6.72
C ILE A 3 -2.36 5.49 -6.05
N PHE A 4 -2.95 4.30 -5.98
CA PHE A 4 -2.28 3.10 -5.52
C PHE A 4 -2.00 2.17 -6.68
N VAL A 5 -0.78 1.65 -6.74
CA VAL A 5 -0.32 0.69 -7.74
C VAL A 5 0.45 -0.43 -7.06
N HIS A 6 0.83 -1.47 -7.78
CA HIS A 6 1.73 -2.49 -7.23
C HIS A 6 3.12 -1.89 -7.02
N THR A 7 3.83 -2.36 -5.99
CA THR A 7 5.22 -1.96 -5.76
C THR A 7 6.12 -2.33 -6.94
N LYS A 8 7.18 -1.57 -7.15
CA LYS A 8 8.21 -1.94 -8.14
C LYS A 8 9.05 -3.17 -7.74
N ALA A 9 8.95 -3.62 -6.49
CA ALA A 9 9.52 -4.88 -6.03
C ALA A 9 8.71 -6.11 -6.44
N ASP A 10 7.55 -5.92 -7.07
CA ASP A 10 6.73 -7.02 -7.59
C ASP A 10 7.35 -7.62 -8.84
N ILE A 11 7.47 -8.95 -8.88
CA ILE A 11 8.04 -9.69 -10.02
C ILE A 11 7.00 -10.13 -11.05
N HIS A 12 5.71 -9.92 -10.77
CA HIS A 12 4.64 -10.28 -11.71
C HIS A 12 4.63 -9.29 -12.87
N GLN A 13 4.77 -9.78 -14.08
CA GLN A 13 4.88 -8.95 -15.29
C GLN A 13 3.72 -7.97 -15.44
N ASP A 14 2.49 -8.43 -15.24
CA ASP A 14 1.29 -7.59 -15.39
C ASP A 14 1.26 -6.47 -14.35
N HIS A 15 1.67 -6.77 -13.11
CA HIS A 15 1.74 -5.78 -12.03
C HIS A 15 2.78 -4.69 -12.35
N LEU A 16 3.98 -5.09 -12.77
CA LEU A 16 5.04 -4.15 -13.15
C LEU A 16 4.63 -3.28 -14.33
N THR A 17 4.06 -3.86 -15.36
CA THR A 17 3.58 -3.13 -16.54
C THR A 17 2.54 -2.09 -16.15
N LEU A 18 1.54 -2.48 -15.34
CA LEU A 18 0.51 -1.57 -14.86
C LEU A 18 1.13 -0.40 -14.07
N THR A 19 2.06 -0.68 -13.17
CA THR A 19 2.73 0.33 -12.36
C THR A 19 3.52 1.31 -13.22
N GLU A 20 4.28 0.83 -14.19
CA GLU A 20 5.06 1.67 -15.09
C GLU A 20 4.17 2.56 -15.95
N GLU A 21 3.08 2.01 -16.49
CA GLU A 21 2.14 2.79 -17.29
C GLU A 21 1.38 3.83 -16.46
N ALA A 22 1.00 3.48 -15.23
CA ALA A 22 0.38 4.43 -14.31
C ALA A 22 1.31 5.61 -13.99
N LEU A 23 2.60 5.35 -13.75
CA LEU A 23 3.60 6.39 -13.51
C LEU A 23 3.78 7.34 -14.71
N ARG A 24 3.62 6.82 -15.92
CA ARG A 24 3.68 7.64 -17.15
C ARG A 24 2.39 8.44 -17.36
N ALA A 25 1.24 7.80 -17.17
CA ALA A 25 -0.07 8.42 -17.43
C ALA A 25 -0.44 9.50 -16.41
N PHE A 26 -0.09 9.31 -15.14
CA PHE A 26 -0.50 10.18 -14.04
C PHE A 26 0.66 10.98 -13.43
N ARG A 27 1.37 11.72 -14.29
CA ARG A 27 2.62 12.43 -13.92
C ARG A 27 2.48 13.44 -12.80
N GLY A 28 1.33 14.07 -12.66
CA GLY A 28 1.06 15.08 -11.63
C GLY A 28 0.44 14.55 -10.35
N THR A 29 0.49 13.25 -10.10
CA THR A 29 -0.22 12.59 -9.02
C THR A 29 0.74 11.89 -8.06
N THR A 30 0.43 11.92 -6.77
CA THR A 30 1.12 11.10 -5.76
C THR A 30 0.81 9.62 -6.01
N VAL A 31 1.85 8.78 -6.02
CA VAL A 31 1.74 7.35 -6.32
C VAL A 31 2.36 6.55 -5.19
N LEU A 32 1.57 5.67 -4.60
CA LEU A 32 2.01 4.73 -3.58
C LEU A 32 1.92 3.29 -4.11
N GLY A 33 2.97 2.52 -3.88
CA GLY A 33 3.02 1.11 -4.23
C GLY A 33 2.63 0.22 -3.06
N PHE A 34 1.76 -0.74 -3.28
CA PHE A 34 1.41 -1.77 -2.31
C PHE A 34 2.03 -3.12 -2.70
N ASP A 35 2.22 -4.00 -1.74
CA ASP A 35 2.72 -5.34 -2.01
C ASP A 35 1.62 -6.36 -2.22
N VAL A 36 1.95 -7.36 -3.04
CA VAL A 36 1.22 -8.62 -3.10
C VAL A 36 2.19 -9.68 -2.57
N ILE A 37 1.91 -10.24 -1.41
CA ILE A 37 2.86 -11.05 -0.64
C ILE A 37 3.49 -12.18 -1.46
N ARG A 38 2.76 -12.72 -2.42
CA ARG A 38 3.23 -13.82 -3.27
C ARG A 38 4.32 -13.40 -4.26
N SER A 39 4.27 -12.17 -4.74
CA SER A 39 5.11 -11.72 -5.87
C SER A 39 5.98 -10.51 -5.55
N SER A 40 5.84 -9.91 -4.39
CA SER A 40 6.63 -8.74 -3.98
C SER A 40 7.89 -9.18 -3.24
N TYR A 41 8.95 -9.43 -3.96
CA TYR A 41 10.23 -9.86 -3.41
C TYR A 41 11.08 -8.66 -3.02
N GLY A 42 11.53 -8.64 -1.75
CA GLY A 42 12.35 -7.56 -1.25
C GLY A 42 11.59 -6.26 -0.95
N PHE A 43 10.26 -6.32 -0.89
CA PHE A 43 9.46 -5.17 -0.49
C PHE A 43 9.72 -4.81 0.97
N PHE A 44 10.02 -3.54 1.19
CA PHE A 44 10.07 -2.95 2.53
C PHE A 44 9.37 -1.59 2.48
N PRO A 45 8.30 -1.39 3.27
CA PRO A 45 7.54 -0.15 3.20
C PRO A 45 8.32 1.04 3.75
N ASN A 46 8.17 2.19 3.13
CA ASN A 46 8.70 3.46 3.61
C ASN A 46 7.62 4.52 3.90
N PHE A 47 6.36 4.16 3.68
CA PHE A 47 5.19 4.93 4.07
C PHE A 47 4.22 4.02 4.82
N LEU A 48 4.01 4.31 6.09
CA LEU A 48 3.25 3.46 7.00
C LEU A 48 2.03 4.23 7.49
N VAL A 49 0.86 3.62 7.39
CA VAL A 49 -0.42 4.22 7.78
C VAL A 49 -1.04 3.38 8.90
N GLU A 50 -1.14 3.96 10.09
CA GLU A 50 -1.83 3.29 11.21
C GLU A 50 -3.27 2.96 10.83
N VAL A 51 -3.70 1.75 11.14
CA VAL A 51 -5.07 1.29 10.93
C VAL A 51 -5.67 0.74 12.22
N SER A 52 -6.98 0.89 12.36
CA SER A 52 -7.70 0.39 13.54
C SER A 52 -7.94 -1.12 13.45
N GLU A 53 -8.24 -1.77 14.58
CA GLU A 53 -8.69 -3.17 14.62
C GLU A 53 -9.89 -3.40 13.70
N SER A 54 -10.85 -2.46 13.67
CA SER A 54 -12.02 -2.58 12.79
C SER A 54 -11.63 -2.52 11.31
N ALA A 55 -10.62 -1.75 10.94
CA ALA A 55 -10.11 -1.71 9.56
C ALA A 55 -9.42 -3.03 9.19
N VAL A 56 -8.69 -3.64 10.13
CA VAL A 56 -8.09 -4.98 9.95
C VAL A 56 -9.17 -6.02 9.66
N GLU A 57 -10.24 -6.05 10.47
CA GLU A 57 -11.35 -6.97 10.28
C GLU A 57 -12.08 -6.73 8.94
N ASN A 58 -12.29 -5.47 8.57
CA ASN A 58 -12.89 -5.11 7.28
C ASN A 58 -12.04 -5.61 6.11
N LYS A 59 -10.73 -5.46 6.18
CA LYS A 59 -9.80 -5.98 5.15
C LYS A 59 -9.90 -7.50 5.03
N ILE A 60 -9.86 -8.21 6.15
CA ILE A 60 -9.99 -9.68 6.17
C ILE A 60 -11.32 -10.10 5.57
N ASN A 61 -12.41 -9.45 5.96
CA ASN A 61 -13.75 -9.77 5.45
C ASN A 61 -13.87 -9.48 3.94
N ALA A 62 -13.29 -8.40 3.46
CA ALA A 62 -13.24 -8.09 2.03
C ALA A 62 -12.49 -9.16 1.24
N LEU A 63 -11.33 -9.62 1.74
CA LEU A 63 -10.55 -10.67 1.09
C LEU A 63 -11.28 -12.01 1.06
N LYS A 64 -12.10 -12.32 2.05
CA LYS A 64 -12.93 -13.54 2.07
C LYS A 64 -13.97 -13.59 0.93
N GLN A 65 -14.29 -12.46 0.32
CA GLN A 65 -15.23 -12.42 -0.82
C GLN A 65 -14.62 -13.00 -2.11
N TYR A 66 -13.29 -13.11 -2.19
CA TYR A 66 -12.59 -13.72 -3.33
C TYR A 66 -12.60 -15.25 -3.23
N THR A 67 -13.76 -15.86 -3.40
CA THR A 67 -13.98 -17.31 -3.17
C THR A 67 -13.12 -18.20 -4.04
N THR A 68 -12.79 -17.79 -5.28
CA THR A 68 -11.92 -18.53 -6.21
C THR A 68 -10.51 -18.73 -5.65
N TYR A 69 -10.04 -17.89 -4.75
CA TYR A 69 -8.68 -17.88 -4.21
C TYR A 69 -8.59 -18.32 -2.75
N GLN A 70 -9.68 -18.78 -2.14
CA GLN A 70 -9.71 -19.14 -0.72
C GLN A 70 -8.72 -20.25 -0.33
N SER A 71 -8.33 -21.12 -1.24
CA SER A 71 -7.32 -22.16 -1.01
C SER A 71 -5.87 -21.65 -1.09
N ARG A 72 -5.66 -20.39 -1.40
CA ARG A 72 -4.32 -19.80 -1.53
C ARG A 72 -3.84 -19.25 -0.19
N TYR A 73 -2.61 -19.56 0.19
CA TYR A 73 -2.00 -19.13 1.45
C TYR A 73 -2.05 -17.62 1.67
N TYR A 74 -1.86 -16.84 0.61
CA TYR A 74 -1.82 -15.38 0.71
C TYR A 74 -3.19 -14.72 0.94
N PHE A 75 -4.27 -15.50 0.92
CA PHE A 75 -5.61 -15.08 1.33
C PHE A 75 -5.95 -15.49 2.77
N ASP A 76 -5.04 -16.17 3.46
CA ASP A 76 -5.24 -16.56 4.84
C ASP A 76 -5.40 -15.32 5.74
N PRO A 77 -6.46 -15.24 6.55
CA PRO A 77 -6.65 -14.14 7.49
C PRO A 77 -5.48 -13.93 8.46
N GLU A 78 -4.82 -15.01 8.87
CA GLU A 78 -3.65 -14.92 9.75
C GLU A 78 -2.46 -14.25 9.05
N ILE A 79 -2.24 -14.53 7.79
CA ILE A 79 -1.19 -13.88 6.99
C ILE A 79 -1.47 -12.38 6.85
N THR A 80 -2.72 -12.01 6.57
CA THR A 80 -3.14 -10.61 6.47
C THR A 80 -2.90 -9.88 7.80
N ARG A 81 -3.34 -10.46 8.90
CA ARG A 81 -3.16 -9.89 10.24
C ARG A 81 -1.69 -9.77 10.61
N ALA A 82 -0.90 -10.82 10.38
CA ALA A 82 0.53 -10.83 10.66
C ALA A 82 1.29 -9.74 9.89
N THR A 83 0.93 -9.51 8.62
CA THR A 83 1.52 -8.45 7.81
C THR A 83 1.24 -7.07 8.39
N LEU A 84 0.00 -6.81 8.83
CA LEU A 84 -0.37 -5.54 9.44
C LEU A 84 0.30 -5.33 10.81
N ILE A 85 0.47 -6.39 11.59
CA ILE A 85 1.22 -6.37 12.87
C ILE A 85 2.69 -6.06 12.61
N ARG A 86 3.32 -6.72 11.63
CA ARG A 86 4.71 -6.46 11.25
C ARG A 86 4.92 -5.01 10.83
N ASN A 87 4.06 -4.49 9.98
CA ASN A 87 4.13 -3.10 9.55
C ASN A 87 3.93 -2.13 10.74
N GLY A 88 2.99 -2.46 11.62
CA GLY A 88 2.76 -1.70 12.86
C GLY A 88 4.02 -1.65 13.74
N ALA A 89 4.70 -2.78 13.89
CA ALA A 89 5.93 -2.86 14.68
C ALA A 89 7.03 -1.93 14.14
N ILE A 90 7.11 -1.71 12.82
CA ILE A 90 8.09 -0.81 12.21
C ILE A 90 7.87 0.64 12.67
N CYS A 91 6.63 1.06 12.88
CA CYS A 91 6.27 2.44 13.23
C CYS A 91 5.71 2.59 14.65
N GLU A 92 5.88 1.60 15.51
CA GLU A 92 5.44 1.61 16.91
C GLU A 92 3.91 1.79 17.05
N ARG A 93 3.15 1.08 16.20
CA ARG A 93 1.70 1.04 16.20
C ARG A 93 1.20 -0.41 16.26
N PRO A 94 -0.02 -0.67 16.78
CA PRO A 94 -0.57 -2.03 16.78
C PRO A 94 -0.69 -2.64 15.40
N PHE A 95 -1.19 -1.86 14.43
CA PHE A 95 -1.35 -2.27 13.04
C PHE A 95 -1.03 -1.12 12.10
N ALA A 96 -0.43 -1.42 10.95
CA ALA A 96 -0.23 -0.45 9.89
C ALA A 96 -0.29 -1.11 8.51
N GLU A 97 -0.82 -0.36 7.54
CA GLU A 97 -0.60 -0.63 6.12
C GLU A 97 0.76 -0.09 5.70
N GLY A 98 1.44 -0.82 4.84
CA GLY A 98 2.75 -0.43 4.35
C GLY A 98 2.76 -0.19 2.85
N PHE A 99 3.39 0.90 2.43
CA PHE A 99 3.50 1.30 1.03
C PHE A 99 4.91 1.74 0.68
N ASP A 100 5.25 1.64 -0.62
CA ASP A 100 6.38 2.36 -1.21
C ASP A 100 5.92 3.74 -1.67
N ILE A 101 6.67 4.78 -1.39
CA ILE A 101 6.49 6.07 -2.05
C ILE A 101 7.17 6.00 -3.41
N LEU A 102 6.38 5.96 -4.49
CA LEU A 102 6.92 5.99 -5.86
C LEU A 102 7.02 7.41 -6.39
N ARG A 103 6.10 8.27 -6.02
CA ARG A 103 6.10 9.70 -6.31
C ARG A 103 5.25 10.43 -5.30
N VAL A 104 5.74 11.57 -4.81
CA VAL A 104 4.94 12.51 -4.03
C VAL A 104 4.88 13.83 -4.78
N VAL A 105 3.66 14.31 -5.02
CA VAL A 105 3.40 15.64 -5.57
C VAL A 105 2.71 16.45 -4.50
N GLY A 106 3.38 17.48 -4.02
CA GLY A 106 2.87 18.37 -2.98
C GLY A 106 3.04 19.82 -3.37
N ALA A 107 2.34 20.69 -2.66
CA ALA A 107 2.49 22.13 -2.77
C ALA A 107 2.72 22.71 -1.38
N PHE A 108 3.67 23.62 -1.29
CA PHE A 108 3.89 24.41 -0.07
C PHE A 108 3.11 25.71 -0.19
N SER A 109 2.18 25.96 0.75
CA SER A 109 1.58 27.29 0.87
C SER A 109 2.63 28.25 1.43
N ASN A 110 2.81 29.40 0.78
CA ASN A 110 3.70 30.43 1.28
C ASN A 110 3.03 31.17 2.46
N PRO A 111 3.54 31.02 3.70
CA PRO A 111 2.92 31.68 4.85
C PRO A 111 3.04 33.21 4.81
N ILE A 112 3.88 33.76 3.94
CA ILE A 112 4.11 35.21 3.85
C ILE A 112 2.92 35.95 3.21
N ASN A 113 2.05 35.27 2.48
CA ASN A 113 0.89 35.89 1.86
C ASN A 113 -0.33 36.03 2.80
N ASN A 114 -0.24 35.58 4.05
CA ASN A 114 -1.30 35.68 5.04
C ASN A 114 -1.04 36.78 6.10
N CYS A 115 0.01 37.55 5.94
CA CYS A 115 0.33 38.71 6.77
C CYS A 115 -0.05 40.01 6.04
N SER A 116 -1.35 40.28 5.95
CA SER A 116 -1.86 41.59 5.56
C SER A 116 -2.89 42.07 6.53
#